data_80ccdb70f6991bb172c3eee7e6988c18
#
_entry.id   80ccdb70f6991bb172c3eee7e6988c18
#
_cell.length_a   1.000
_cell.length_b   1.000
_cell.length_c   1.000
_cell.angle_alpha   90.00
_cell.angle_beta   90.00
_cell.angle_gamma   90.00
#
_symmetry.space_group_name_H-M   'P 1'
#
loop_
_entity.id
_entity.type
_entity.pdbx_description
1 polymer ?
#
loop_
_entity_poly.entity_id
_entity_poly.type
_entity_poly.pdbx_seq_one_letter_code
_entity_poly.pdbx_strand_id
1 'polypeptide(L)'
;MLKTKSILLPKEGSDGTRISVMSRHTLNDGITPHPQINSSSYDLWLPNLAPPAKLLGDYYKRGLPFEQFKEQYLSYINQHEIKIEVQKLAKKSIDSVITLLCIEESPEYCHRKILSEECKKYQLDLILDIR
;
A
#
# COMPACT_ATOMS: atom_id res chain seq x y z
N MET A 1 5.69 14.49 -1.66
CA MET A 1 6.22 13.53 -0.68
C MET A 1 5.29 12.34 -0.55
N LEU A 2 5.83 11.17 -0.55
CA LEU A 2 5.06 9.93 -0.37
C LEU A 2 5.45 9.29 0.96
N LYS A 3 4.45 9.16 1.84
CA LYS A 3 4.61 8.55 3.16
C LYS A 3 3.96 7.19 3.18
N THR A 4 4.40 6.35 4.10
CA THR A 4 3.68 5.11 4.43
C THR A 4 3.40 5.07 5.92
N LYS A 5 2.31 4.42 6.31
CA LYS A 5 1.88 4.38 7.70
C LYS A 5 0.93 3.20 7.92
N SER A 6 0.89 2.67 9.13
CA SER A 6 -0.17 1.72 9.48
C SER A 6 -1.52 2.45 9.50
N ILE A 7 -2.54 1.83 8.90
CA ILE A 7 -3.90 2.40 8.87
C ILE A 7 -4.51 2.52 10.27
N LEU A 8 -3.99 1.76 11.23
CA LEU A 8 -4.47 1.77 12.62
C LEU A 8 -3.95 2.97 13.42
N LEU A 9 -2.95 3.69 12.92
CA LEU A 9 -2.44 4.88 13.57
C LEU A 9 -3.39 6.07 13.36
N PRO A 10 -3.46 7.00 14.32
CA PRO A 10 -4.33 8.16 14.21
C PRO A 10 -4.00 9.02 12.99
N LYS A 11 -5.05 9.64 12.43
CA LYS A 11 -4.89 10.62 11.36
C LYS A 11 -4.17 11.86 11.90
N GLU A 12 -3.20 12.34 11.13
CA GLU A 12 -2.47 13.56 11.42
C GLU A 12 -2.60 14.53 10.24
N GLY A 13 -2.58 15.83 10.50
CA GLY A 13 -2.63 16.83 9.44
C GLY A 13 -1.49 16.70 8.44
N SER A 14 -0.32 16.25 8.90
CA SER A 14 0.85 16.04 8.05
C SER A 14 0.74 14.83 7.11
N ASP A 15 -0.29 14.00 7.26
CA ASP A 15 -0.48 12.83 6.38
C ASP A 15 -0.86 13.22 4.96
N GLY A 16 -1.43 14.40 4.76
CA GLY A 16 -1.98 14.78 3.46
C GLY A 16 -3.14 13.87 3.08
N THR A 17 -3.19 13.46 1.81
CA THR A 17 -4.22 12.53 1.33
C THR A 17 -3.87 11.12 1.79
N ARG A 18 -4.77 10.50 2.55
CA ARG A 18 -4.61 9.14 3.07
C ARG A 18 -5.23 8.15 2.10
N ILE A 19 -4.41 7.25 1.57
CA ILE A 19 -4.85 6.26 0.57
C ILE A 19 -4.62 4.85 1.10
N SER A 20 -5.72 4.10 1.29
CA SER A 20 -5.61 2.68 1.62
C SER A 20 -5.21 1.89 0.36
N VAL A 21 -4.17 1.09 0.49
CA VAL A 21 -3.72 0.16 -0.55
C VAL A 21 -3.93 -1.30 -0.11
N MET A 22 -4.86 -1.51 0.80
CA MET A 22 -5.29 -2.85 1.23
C MET A 22 -6.28 -3.43 0.23
N SER A 23 -6.27 -4.75 0.09
CA SER A 23 -7.26 -5.44 -0.75
C SER A 23 -8.64 -5.46 -0.12
N ARG A 24 -8.70 -5.54 1.21
CA ARG A 24 -9.93 -5.61 2.01
C ARG A 24 -9.68 -4.96 3.37
N HIS A 25 -10.74 -4.43 3.98
CA HIS A 25 -10.71 -3.89 5.34
C HIS A 25 -11.45 -4.84 6.30
N THR A 26 -11.05 -6.11 6.26
CA THR A 26 -11.68 -7.17 7.05
C THR A 26 -10.66 -7.83 7.98
N LEU A 27 -11.18 -8.60 8.93
CA LEU A 27 -10.36 -9.52 9.70
C LEU A 27 -9.85 -10.65 8.79
N ASN A 28 -9.06 -11.55 9.33
CA ASN A 28 -8.43 -12.65 8.58
C ASN A 28 -9.42 -13.60 7.91
N ASP A 29 -10.70 -13.61 8.34
CA ASP A 29 -11.74 -14.41 7.71
C ASP A 29 -12.18 -13.89 6.34
N GLY A 30 -11.77 -12.66 5.99
CA GLY A 30 -12.11 -12.03 4.72
C GLY A 30 -13.56 -11.57 4.61
N ILE A 31 -14.34 -11.63 5.70
CA ILE A 31 -15.78 -11.35 5.72
C ILE A 31 -16.11 -10.29 6.77
N THR A 32 -15.63 -10.47 8.00
CA THR A 32 -15.95 -9.59 9.13
C THR A 32 -15.20 -8.26 9.00
N PRO A 33 -15.91 -7.11 8.96
CA PRO A 33 -15.26 -5.82 8.92
C PRO A 33 -14.30 -5.65 10.10
N HIS A 34 -13.11 -5.08 9.84
CA HIS A 34 -12.16 -4.81 10.91
C HIS A 34 -12.70 -3.71 11.80
N PRO A 35 -12.80 -3.92 13.14
CA PRO A 35 -13.47 -2.99 14.04
C PRO A 35 -12.78 -1.63 14.14
N GLN A 36 -11.50 -1.54 13.81
CA GLN A 36 -10.72 -0.31 13.89
C GLN A 36 -10.55 0.42 12.56
N ILE A 37 -11.12 -0.13 11.47
CA ILE A 37 -11.02 0.47 10.13
C ILE A 37 -12.42 0.80 9.63
N ASN A 38 -12.62 2.07 9.25
CA ASN A 38 -13.89 2.53 8.70
C ASN A 38 -13.61 3.60 7.64
N SER A 39 -14.67 4.19 7.08
CA SER A 39 -14.55 5.21 6.03
C SER A 39 -13.80 6.47 6.46
N SER A 40 -13.64 6.71 7.76
CA SER A 40 -12.86 7.83 8.29
C SER A 40 -11.36 7.54 8.36
N SER A 41 -10.96 6.28 8.18
CA SER A 41 -9.55 5.87 8.27
C SER A 41 -8.73 6.31 7.07
N TYR A 42 -9.38 6.59 5.93
CA TYR A 42 -8.72 6.94 4.67
C TYR A 42 -9.58 7.90 3.86
N ASP A 43 -8.94 8.61 2.93
CA ASP A 43 -9.64 9.50 1.99
C ASP A 43 -10.00 8.76 0.70
N LEU A 44 -9.10 7.90 0.23
CA LEU A 44 -9.28 7.07 -0.97
C LEU A 44 -8.89 5.64 -0.68
N TRP A 45 -9.50 4.72 -1.40
CA TRP A 45 -9.14 3.30 -1.35
C TRP A 45 -8.83 2.81 -2.76
N LEU A 46 -7.60 2.35 -2.96
CA LEU A 46 -7.11 1.83 -4.24
C LEU A 46 -6.76 0.34 -4.12
N PRO A 47 -7.76 -0.54 -4.09
CA PRO A 47 -7.51 -1.98 -3.89
C PRO A 47 -6.71 -2.62 -5.03
N ASN A 48 -6.70 -2.00 -6.21
CA ASN A 48 -5.90 -2.48 -7.35
C ASN A 48 -4.39 -2.40 -7.09
N LEU A 49 -3.96 -1.58 -6.14
CA LEU A 49 -2.56 -1.46 -5.76
C LEU A 49 -2.17 -2.46 -4.66
N ALA A 50 -3.13 -3.20 -4.15
CA ALA A 50 -2.85 -4.30 -3.21
C ALA A 50 -2.35 -5.53 -3.97
N PRO A 51 -1.59 -6.41 -3.31
CA PRO A 51 -1.27 -7.71 -3.91
C PRO A 51 -2.53 -8.50 -4.21
N PRO A 52 -2.55 -9.31 -5.28
CA PRO A 52 -3.69 -10.19 -5.56
C PRO A 52 -4.01 -11.12 -4.39
N ALA A 53 -5.28 -11.49 -4.24
CA ALA A 53 -5.73 -12.32 -3.12
C ALA A 53 -4.95 -13.62 -2.99
N LYS A 54 -4.65 -14.27 -4.11
CA LYS A 54 -3.84 -15.51 -4.10
C LYS A 54 -2.46 -15.27 -3.52
N LEU A 55 -1.79 -14.18 -3.93
CA LEU A 55 -0.45 -13.84 -3.45
C LEU A 55 -0.46 -13.53 -1.96
N LEU A 56 -1.46 -12.79 -1.48
CA LEU A 56 -1.63 -12.53 -0.05
C LEU A 56 -1.82 -13.82 0.74
N GLY A 57 -2.64 -14.74 0.23
CA GLY A 57 -2.85 -16.05 0.85
C GLY A 57 -1.58 -16.88 0.87
N ASP A 58 -0.81 -16.87 -0.21
CA ASP A 58 0.46 -17.60 -0.28
C ASP A 58 1.44 -17.10 0.78
N TYR A 59 1.51 -15.79 0.99
CA TYR A 59 2.40 -15.19 1.96
C TYR A 59 1.92 -15.41 3.41
N TYR A 60 0.67 -15.06 3.71
CA TYR A 60 0.18 -15.07 5.09
C TYR A 60 -0.25 -16.45 5.60
N LYS A 61 -0.70 -17.34 4.70
CA LYS A 61 -1.28 -18.63 5.10
C LYS A 61 -0.46 -19.84 4.68
N ARG A 62 0.34 -19.73 3.63
CA ARG A 62 1.06 -20.86 3.02
C ARG A 62 2.57 -20.75 3.11
N GLY A 63 3.08 -19.76 3.82
CA GLY A 63 4.51 -19.64 4.13
C GLY A 63 5.40 -19.21 2.97
N LEU A 64 4.86 -18.53 1.96
CA LEU A 64 5.70 -17.99 0.89
C LEU A 64 6.75 -17.04 1.48
N PRO A 65 8.06 -17.24 1.21
CA PRO A 65 9.09 -16.33 1.70
C PRO A 65 8.89 -14.89 1.20
N PHE A 66 9.23 -13.90 2.01
CA PHE A 66 9.01 -12.50 1.69
C PHE A 66 9.68 -12.08 0.38
N GLU A 67 10.90 -12.56 0.10
CA GLU A 67 11.59 -12.20 -1.14
C GLU A 67 10.82 -12.67 -2.38
N GLN A 68 10.18 -13.83 -2.32
CA GLN A 68 9.33 -14.31 -3.41
C GLN A 68 8.02 -13.54 -3.48
N PHE A 69 7.44 -13.19 -2.34
CA PHE A 69 6.27 -12.31 -2.27
C PHE A 69 6.58 -10.97 -2.95
N LYS A 70 7.71 -10.38 -2.63
CA LYS A 70 8.15 -9.11 -3.20
C LYS A 70 8.30 -9.18 -4.72
N GLU A 71 8.96 -10.23 -5.22
CA GLU A 71 9.14 -10.43 -6.67
C GLU A 71 7.79 -10.54 -7.39
N GLN A 72 6.87 -11.32 -6.83
CA GLN A 72 5.55 -11.51 -7.43
C GLN A 72 4.71 -10.25 -7.37
N TYR A 73 4.79 -9.50 -6.28
CA TYR A 73 4.09 -8.22 -6.18
C TYR A 73 4.65 -7.20 -7.18
N LEU A 74 5.97 -7.10 -7.30
CA LEU A 74 6.61 -6.24 -8.31
C LEU A 74 6.17 -6.61 -9.73
N SER A 75 6.09 -7.91 -10.03
CA SER A 75 5.59 -8.37 -11.32
C SER A 75 4.15 -7.92 -11.55
N TYR A 76 3.31 -8.01 -10.52
CA TYR A 76 1.91 -7.57 -10.60
C TYR A 76 1.80 -6.07 -10.87
N ILE A 77 2.49 -5.23 -10.11
CA ILE A 77 2.39 -3.77 -10.27
C ILE A 77 3.10 -3.26 -11.53
N ASN A 78 3.86 -4.11 -12.20
CA ASN A 78 4.45 -3.80 -13.52
C ASN A 78 3.59 -4.27 -14.69
N GLN A 79 2.46 -4.91 -14.45
CA GLN A 79 1.48 -5.18 -15.50
C GLN A 79 0.92 -3.85 -16.02
N HIS A 80 0.66 -3.78 -17.33
CA HIS A 80 0.36 -2.51 -18.01
C HIS A 80 -0.66 -1.63 -17.29
N GLU A 81 -1.81 -2.18 -16.93
CA GLU A 81 -2.91 -1.41 -16.30
C GLU A 81 -2.55 -0.92 -14.90
N ILE A 82 -1.90 -1.76 -14.12
CA ILE A 82 -1.50 -1.42 -12.75
C ILE A 82 -0.35 -0.44 -12.77
N LYS A 83 0.60 -0.62 -13.67
CA LYS A 83 1.74 0.28 -13.85
C LYS A 83 1.29 1.72 -14.08
N ILE A 84 0.24 1.94 -14.87
CA ILE A 84 -0.34 3.27 -15.10
C ILE A 84 -0.79 3.90 -13.79
N GLU A 85 -1.45 3.12 -12.93
CA GLU A 85 -1.90 3.59 -11.62
C GLU A 85 -0.71 3.96 -10.71
N VAL A 86 0.35 3.14 -10.74
CA VAL A 86 1.57 3.42 -9.96
C VAL A 86 2.23 4.71 -10.44
N GLN A 87 2.31 4.92 -11.76
CA GLN A 87 2.87 6.13 -12.34
C GLN A 87 2.07 7.37 -11.97
N LYS A 88 0.74 7.28 -11.98
CA LYS A 88 -0.15 8.38 -11.56
C LYS A 88 0.05 8.71 -10.09
N LEU A 89 0.15 7.70 -9.24
CA LEU A 89 0.42 7.88 -7.82
C LEU A 89 1.75 8.59 -7.58
N ALA A 90 2.80 8.15 -8.26
CA ALA A 90 4.12 8.77 -8.16
C ALA A 90 4.08 10.25 -8.55
N LYS A 91 3.41 10.57 -9.65
CA LYS A 91 3.29 11.95 -10.14
C LYS A 91 2.52 12.83 -9.15
N LYS A 92 1.40 12.36 -8.62
CA LYS A 92 0.63 13.10 -7.62
C LYS A 92 1.43 13.37 -6.36
N SER A 93 2.29 12.42 -5.97
CA SER A 93 3.11 12.52 -4.75
C SER A 93 4.22 13.57 -4.87
N ILE A 94 4.58 13.99 -6.08
CA ILE A 94 5.50 15.11 -6.29
C ILE A 94 4.83 16.42 -5.91
N ASP A 95 3.56 16.59 -6.28
CA ASP A 95 2.84 17.86 -6.11
C ASP A 95 2.16 18.01 -4.74
N SER A 96 1.96 16.93 -4.02
CA SER A 96 1.25 16.94 -2.74
C SER A 96 1.75 15.83 -1.83
N VAL A 97 1.37 15.90 -0.55
CA VAL A 97 1.68 14.84 0.41
C VAL A 97 0.62 13.75 0.31
N ILE A 98 1.06 12.52 0.12
CA ILE A 98 0.21 11.33 0.10
C ILE A 98 0.76 10.33 1.11
N THR A 99 -0.12 9.70 1.88
CA THR A 99 0.23 8.63 2.82
C THR A 99 -0.46 7.34 2.39
N LEU A 100 0.34 6.32 2.08
CA LEU A 100 -0.15 4.98 1.77
C LEU A 100 -0.38 4.21 3.07
N LEU A 101 -1.54 3.58 3.18
CA LEU A 101 -1.98 2.90 4.40
C LEU A 101 -2.14 1.40 4.16
N CYS A 102 -1.65 0.62 5.11
CA CYS A 102 -1.87 -0.82 5.18
C CYS A 102 -1.93 -1.24 6.65
N ILE A 103 -2.39 -2.47 6.91
CA ILE A 103 -2.64 -2.95 8.27
C ILE A 103 -1.36 -3.22 9.08
N GLU A 104 -0.26 -3.60 8.43
CA GLU A 104 0.96 -3.98 9.12
C GLU A 104 1.51 -2.85 9.98
N GLU A 105 1.98 -3.20 11.16
CA GLU A 105 2.59 -2.24 12.08
C GLU A 105 3.92 -1.73 11.53
N SER A 106 4.77 -2.64 11.04
CA SER A 106 6.06 -2.32 10.44
C SER A 106 6.00 -2.33 8.91
N PRO A 107 6.70 -1.41 8.23
CA PRO A 107 6.76 -1.42 6.77
C PRO A 107 7.68 -2.51 6.19
N GLU A 108 8.56 -3.11 6.98
CA GLU A 108 9.64 -4.00 6.52
C GLU A 108 9.15 -5.17 5.68
N TYR A 109 8.00 -5.76 6.03
CA TYR A 109 7.43 -6.90 5.34
C TYR A 109 6.04 -6.58 4.79
N CYS A 110 5.84 -5.33 4.37
CA CYS A 110 4.56 -4.86 3.86
C CYS A 110 4.69 -4.31 2.44
N HIS A 111 3.68 -4.55 1.63
CA HIS A 111 3.67 -4.08 0.24
C HIS A 111 3.66 -2.55 0.12
N ARG A 112 3.23 -1.81 1.14
CA ARG A 112 3.25 -0.33 1.08
C ARG A 112 4.66 0.23 0.88
N LYS A 113 5.66 -0.40 1.47
CA LYS A 113 7.07 -0.01 1.28
C LYS A 113 7.51 -0.32 -0.15
N ILE A 114 7.22 -1.51 -0.64
CA ILE A 114 7.56 -1.93 -2.00
C ILE A 114 6.96 -0.97 -3.02
N LEU A 115 5.67 -0.65 -2.84
CA LEU A 115 4.95 0.27 -3.73
C LEU A 115 5.56 1.66 -3.73
N SER A 116 5.88 2.20 -2.55
CA SER A 116 6.47 3.53 -2.44
C SER A 116 7.86 3.59 -3.09
N GLU A 117 8.66 2.57 -2.93
CA GLU A 117 9.97 2.48 -3.57
C GLU A 117 9.84 2.37 -5.10
N GLU A 118 8.83 1.67 -5.58
CA GLU A 118 8.55 1.59 -7.02
C GLU A 118 8.12 2.95 -7.58
N CYS A 119 7.32 3.72 -6.85
CA CYS A 119 6.96 5.08 -7.23
C CYS A 119 8.20 5.96 -7.42
N LYS A 120 9.19 5.82 -6.55
CA LYS A 120 10.43 6.58 -6.65
C LYS A 120 11.19 6.31 -7.93
N LYS A 121 11.10 5.12 -8.50
CA LYS A 121 11.75 4.79 -9.78
C LYS A 121 11.17 5.60 -10.93
N TYR A 122 9.89 5.97 -10.86
CA TYR A 122 9.25 6.79 -11.89
C TYR A 122 9.42 8.28 -11.67
N GLN A 123 9.66 8.70 -10.43
CA GLN A 123 9.85 10.11 -10.04
C GLN A 123 11.05 10.21 -9.10
N LEU A 124 12.23 10.36 -9.66
CA LEU A 124 13.49 10.32 -8.90
C LEU A 124 13.60 11.41 -7.82
N ASP A 125 12.89 12.53 -8.01
CA ASP A 125 12.88 13.63 -7.04
C ASP A 125 11.89 13.39 -5.88
N LEU A 126 11.13 12.29 -5.94
CA LEU A 126 10.15 11.98 -4.91
C LEU A 126 10.84 11.73 -3.56
N ILE A 127 10.34 12.39 -2.53
CA ILE A 127 10.80 12.18 -1.15
C ILE A 127 9.91 11.11 -0.51
N LEU A 128 10.53 10.08 0.06
CA LEU A 128 9.84 8.99 0.76
C LEU A 128 10.03 9.16 2.27
N ASP A 129 8.94 8.93 3.02
CA ASP A 129 8.95 8.83 4.49
C ASP A 129 8.24 7.54 4.86
N ILE A 130 9.00 6.47 5.01
CA ILE A 130 8.49 5.11 5.20
C ILE A 130 8.43 4.79 6.69
N ARG A 131 7.22 4.56 7.17
CA ARG A 131 6.94 4.23 8.57
C ARG A 131 6.13 2.96 8.72
#